data_c2021d5b791c9ea1d3df4c3267017371
#
_entry.id   c2021d5b791c9ea1d3df4c3267017371
#
_cell.length_a   1.000
_cell.length_b   1.000
_cell.length_c   1.000
_cell.angle_alpha   90.00
_cell.angle_beta   90.00
_cell.angle_gamma   90.00
#
_symmetry.space_group_name_H-M   'P 1'
#
loop_
_entity.id
_entity.type
_entity.pdbx_description
1 polymer ?
#
loop_
_entity_poly.entity_id
_entity_poly.type
_entity_poly.pdbx_seq_one_letter_code
_entity_poly.pdbx_strand_id
1 'polypeptide(L)'
;MKKRFSVISSLVVGLSLLVTACGSGGSGGSSTGAGGDGAAPAEEQGKRIALVMRQNVGTFSAQYINGVKAEVERNGGQLTVFNADTDLSKMASNLDAAVNQNFDGILIDHGTAEALQQGTQKAVDKNIPVVLFDTDIDIPGVPVVEQDDQKLAELSLEKMAEDIGGQGNIVKIWVAGFAPMEKRQITYEAFLKKYPDIKEIAAFGSATNNTALDTQSQMEAILRQYPNKGDITAVWAAWDEFAKGATRAIQQAGRTEIKVYGIDLSDEDLQLMQEADSPWKATAAVDPSNIGRVHAETVFKLINGEQVPDKVQLNPVLVKQDDLPTDKKVTMGDLSEYVTEWGK
;
A
#
# COMPACT_ATOMS: atom_id res chain seq x y z
N MET A 1 -2.84 -40.67 -39.08
CA MET A 1 -3.94 -40.31 -40.01
C MET A 1 -3.86 -38.80 -40.28
N LYS A 2 -3.60 -38.49 -41.54
CA LYS A 2 -3.45 -37.09 -42.08
C LYS A 2 -4.86 -36.49 -42.29
N LYS A 3 -4.99 -35.16 -42.12
CA LYS A 3 -5.88 -34.21 -42.86
C LYS A 3 -5.86 -32.88 -42.10
N ARG A 4 -5.67 -31.77 -42.63
CA ARG A 4 -5.52 -31.05 -43.90
C ARG A 4 -5.90 -29.58 -43.59
N PHE A 5 -5.06 -28.72 -44.06
CA PHE A 5 -5.16 -27.24 -44.15
C PHE A 5 -6.51 -26.74 -44.73
N SER A 6 -6.93 -25.55 -44.29
CA SER A 6 -7.65 -24.63 -45.17
C SER A 6 -7.33 -23.18 -44.80
N VAL A 7 -6.66 -22.52 -45.75
CA VAL A 7 -6.38 -21.08 -45.86
C VAL A 7 -7.55 -20.46 -46.60
N ILE A 8 -8.10 -19.36 -46.07
CA ILE A 8 -8.92 -18.44 -46.88
C ILE A 8 -8.37 -17.05 -46.74
N SER A 9 -7.72 -16.62 -47.84
CA SER A 9 -7.42 -15.23 -48.17
C SER A 9 -8.69 -14.54 -48.64
N SER A 10 -8.94 -13.32 -48.15
CA SER A 10 -9.83 -12.38 -48.82
C SER A 10 -9.21 -11.00 -48.84
N LEU A 11 -8.81 -10.63 -50.01
CA LEU A 11 -8.33 -9.34 -50.50
C LEU A 11 -9.58 -8.46 -50.77
N VAL A 12 -9.64 -7.24 -50.25
CA VAL A 12 -10.52 -6.19 -50.77
C VAL A 12 -9.74 -4.91 -50.96
N VAL A 13 -9.75 -4.49 -52.21
CA VAL A 13 -9.11 -3.34 -52.86
C VAL A 13 -10.01 -2.11 -52.72
N GLY A 14 -9.40 -0.97 -52.39
CA GLY A 14 -9.55 0.34 -53.01
C GLY A 14 -10.85 1.11 -52.88
N LEU A 15 -10.78 2.35 -52.51
CA LEU A 15 -11.17 3.45 -53.43
C LEU A 15 -10.81 4.82 -52.81
N SER A 16 -9.88 5.49 -53.50
CA SER A 16 -9.56 6.90 -53.27
C SER A 16 -10.59 7.80 -53.93
N LEU A 17 -11.07 8.83 -53.29
CA LEU A 17 -11.80 9.94 -53.88
C LEU A 17 -11.12 11.27 -53.56
N LEU A 18 -10.43 11.79 -54.57
CA LEU A 18 -9.98 13.16 -54.69
C LEU A 18 -11.18 14.02 -55.12
N VAL A 19 -11.47 15.09 -54.39
CA VAL A 19 -12.31 16.18 -54.89
C VAL A 19 -11.50 17.45 -54.91
N THR A 20 -11.12 17.83 -56.11
CA THR A 20 -10.61 19.15 -56.49
C THR A 20 -11.79 20.07 -56.84
N ALA A 21 -11.87 21.22 -56.21
CA ALA A 21 -12.72 22.33 -56.68
C ALA A 21 -11.88 23.60 -56.79
N CYS A 22 -11.58 24.00 -58.01
CA CYS A 22 -11.12 25.33 -58.39
C CYS A 22 -12.31 26.30 -58.44
N GLY A 23 -12.13 27.50 -57.93
CA GLY A 23 -13.00 28.66 -58.13
C GLY A 23 -12.19 29.94 -58.02
N SER A 24 -12.07 30.62 -59.15
CA SER A 24 -11.25 31.81 -59.46
C SER A 24 -11.94 33.11 -59.02
N GLY A 25 -11.12 34.11 -58.68
CA GLY A 25 -11.32 35.49 -59.09
C GLY A 25 -11.44 36.56 -58.03
N GLY A 26 -10.53 37.56 -58.03
CA GLY A 26 -10.82 38.92 -57.56
C GLY A 26 -9.70 39.60 -56.75
N SER A 27 -8.98 40.42 -57.46
CA SER A 27 -8.04 41.51 -57.14
C SER A 27 -8.06 42.20 -55.77
N GLY A 28 -6.86 42.48 -55.25
CA GLY A 28 -6.48 43.82 -54.75
C GLY A 28 -6.31 44.03 -53.29
N GLY A 29 -5.04 44.32 -52.88
CA GLY A 29 -4.80 45.00 -51.59
C GLY A 29 -3.56 44.48 -50.87
N SER A 30 -2.41 45.12 -51.12
CA SER A 30 -1.19 44.95 -50.30
C SER A 30 -1.41 45.48 -48.88
N SER A 31 -1.14 44.65 -47.86
CA SER A 31 -0.70 45.13 -46.57
C SER A 31 0.23 44.08 -45.95
N THR A 32 1.46 44.48 -45.74
CA THR A 32 2.51 43.76 -44.99
C THR A 32 2.08 43.64 -43.53
N GLY A 33 1.71 42.43 -43.13
CA GLY A 33 1.49 42.07 -41.75
C GLY A 33 2.42 40.90 -41.38
N ALA A 34 3.39 41.13 -40.52
CA ALA A 34 4.26 40.13 -39.97
C ALA A 34 3.42 39.02 -39.28
N GLY A 35 3.48 37.82 -39.84
CA GLY A 35 2.92 36.63 -39.22
C GLY A 35 3.73 36.26 -37.96
N GLY A 36 3.21 36.63 -36.82
CA GLY A 36 3.67 35.98 -35.59
C GLY A 36 3.11 34.57 -35.57
N ASP A 37 4.00 33.59 -35.70
CA ASP A 37 3.67 32.23 -35.29
C ASP A 37 3.32 32.28 -33.78
N GLY A 38 2.03 32.41 -33.48
CA GLY A 38 1.49 32.14 -32.19
C GLY A 38 1.57 30.65 -31.95
N ALA A 39 2.71 30.17 -31.43
CA ALA A 39 2.75 28.87 -30.77
C ALA A 39 1.61 28.90 -29.74
N ALA A 40 0.67 27.96 -29.84
CA ALA A 40 -0.32 27.75 -28.80
C ALA A 40 0.43 27.65 -27.46
N PRO A 41 -0.09 28.27 -26.36
CA PRO A 41 0.53 28.12 -25.07
C PRO A 41 0.70 26.63 -24.83
N ALA A 42 1.94 26.18 -24.54
CA ALA A 42 2.15 24.85 -24.04
C ALA A 42 1.21 24.72 -22.84
N GLU A 43 0.24 23.80 -22.89
CA GLU A 43 -0.53 23.44 -21.71
C GLU A 43 0.50 23.19 -20.62
N GLU A 44 0.37 23.87 -19.47
CA GLU A 44 1.22 23.66 -18.32
C GLU A 44 1.04 22.19 -17.94
N GLN A 45 1.95 21.32 -18.40
CA GLN A 45 1.90 19.92 -18.06
C GLN A 45 2.07 19.82 -16.55
N GLY A 46 1.04 19.30 -15.88
CA GLY A 46 1.08 19.12 -14.44
C GLY A 46 2.29 18.31 -13.99
N LYS A 47 2.69 18.45 -12.74
CA LYS A 47 3.86 17.77 -12.15
C LYS A 47 3.76 16.25 -12.30
N ARG A 48 4.82 15.62 -12.73
CA ARG A 48 4.94 14.16 -12.87
C ARG A 48 5.52 13.57 -11.59
N ILE A 49 4.74 12.75 -10.90
CA ILE A 49 5.15 12.10 -9.66
C ILE A 49 5.34 10.59 -9.91
N ALA A 50 6.48 10.05 -9.50
CA ALA A 50 6.74 8.61 -9.50
C ALA A 50 6.47 8.04 -8.10
N LEU A 51 5.71 6.95 -8.02
CA LEU A 51 5.60 6.11 -6.82
C LEU A 51 6.37 4.81 -7.09
N VAL A 52 7.52 4.65 -6.45
CA VAL A 52 8.35 3.45 -6.51
C VAL A 52 8.06 2.62 -5.28
N MET A 53 7.35 1.50 -5.44
CA MET A 53 6.90 0.68 -4.34
C MET A 53 7.41 -0.76 -4.43
N ARG A 54 7.70 -1.35 -3.26
CA ARG A 54 8.22 -2.70 -3.14
C ARG A 54 7.19 -3.73 -3.58
N GLN A 55 5.92 -3.52 -3.20
CA GLN A 55 4.82 -4.44 -3.51
C GLN A 55 3.49 -3.70 -3.62
N ASN A 56 2.55 -4.29 -4.34
CA ASN A 56 1.17 -3.84 -4.44
C ASN A 56 0.27 -5.07 -4.19
N VAL A 57 -0.02 -5.34 -2.92
CA VAL A 57 -0.75 -6.52 -2.47
C VAL A 57 -1.93 -6.10 -1.60
N GLY A 58 -3.08 -6.68 -1.88
CA GLY A 58 -4.30 -6.49 -1.09
C GLY A 58 -4.97 -5.13 -1.24
N THR A 59 -6.04 -4.97 -0.48
CA THR A 59 -6.89 -3.76 -0.51
C THR A 59 -6.21 -2.57 0.15
N PHE A 60 -5.38 -2.79 1.17
CA PHE A 60 -4.59 -1.73 1.81
C PHE A 60 -3.72 -0.98 0.79
N SER A 61 -2.90 -1.71 0.00
CA SER A 61 -2.06 -1.09 -1.03
C SER A 61 -2.88 -0.33 -2.08
N ALA A 62 -4.04 -0.86 -2.48
CA ALA A 62 -4.92 -0.19 -3.42
C ALA A 62 -5.47 1.12 -2.85
N GLN A 63 -5.89 1.14 -1.58
CA GLN A 63 -6.38 2.33 -0.90
C GLN A 63 -5.27 3.37 -0.68
N TYR A 64 -4.05 2.93 -0.32
CA TYR A 64 -2.87 3.80 -0.23
C TYR A 64 -2.56 4.46 -1.59
N ILE A 65 -2.48 3.69 -2.68
CA ILE A 65 -2.25 4.22 -4.04
C ILE A 65 -3.35 5.22 -4.43
N ASN A 66 -4.62 4.94 -4.09
CA ASN A 66 -5.73 5.83 -4.36
C ASN A 66 -5.58 7.15 -3.59
N GLY A 67 -5.10 7.12 -2.35
CA GLY A 67 -4.79 8.30 -1.56
C GLY A 67 -3.67 9.14 -2.19
N VAL A 68 -2.57 8.50 -2.62
CA VAL A 68 -1.50 9.16 -3.37
C VAL A 68 -2.03 9.80 -4.64
N LYS A 69 -2.79 9.03 -5.44
CA LYS A 69 -3.34 9.47 -6.72
C LYS A 69 -4.26 10.68 -6.56
N ALA A 70 -5.20 10.60 -5.63
CA ALA A 70 -6.15 11.68 -5.38
C ALA A 70 -5.43 12.99 -5.00
N GLU A 71 -4.38 12.90 -4.18
CA GLU A 71 -3.60 14.07 -3.77
C GLU A 71 -2.77 14.62 -4.94
N VAL A 72 -2.15 13.75 -5.75
CA VAL A 72 -1.41 14.16 -6.96
C VAL A 72 -2.34 14.87 -7.95
N GLU A 73 -3.51 14.31 -8.22
CA GLU A 73 -4.53 14.91 -9.11
C GLU A 73 -5.07 16.22 -8.55
N ARG A 74 -5.29 16.34 -7.24
CA ARG A 74 -5.70 17.56 -6.56
C ARG A 74 -4.70 18.71 -6.79
N ASN A 75 -3.42 18.38 -6.90
CA ASN A 75 -2.34 19.34 -7.20
C ASN A 75 -2.10 19.48 -8.73
N GLY A 76 -3.00 19.00 -9.59
CA GLY A 76 -2.88 19.08 -11.05
C GLY A 76 -1.77 18.19 -11.64
N GLY A 77 -1.25 17.22 -10.88
CA GLY A 77 -0.16 16.33 -11.26
C GLY A 77 -0.63 15.04 -11.93
N GLN A 78 0.33 14.23 -12.33
CA GLN A 78 0.15 12.90 -12.90
C GLN A 78 0.99 11.89 -12.13
N LEU A 79 0.38 10.79 -11.69
CA LEU A 79 1.04 9.71 -10.97
C LEU A 79 1.46 8.58 -11.92
N THR A 80 2.69 8.11 -11.78
CA THR A 80 3.17 6.85 -12.38
C THR A 80 3.60 5.91 -11.28
N VAL A 81 3.02 4.72 -11.23
CA VAL A 81 3.34 3.70 -10.22
C VAL A 81 4.31 2.66 -10.80
N PHE A 82 5.42 2.45 -10.12
CA PHE A 82 6.44 1.45 -10.41
C PHE A 82 6.40 0.36 -9.33
N ASN A 83 5.73 -0.75 -9.60
CA ASN A 83 5.66 -1.88 -8.66
C ASN A 83 6.83 -2.85 -8.89
N ALA A 84 7.51 -3.23 -7.82
CA ALA A 84 8.65 -4.13 -7.85
C ALA A 84 8.29 -5.61 -7.65
N ASP A 85 7.05 -5.94 -7.29
CA ASP A 85 6.60 -7.32 -7.02
C ASP A 85 7.47 -8.04 -5.99
N THR A 86 7.85 -7.36 -4.91
CA THR A 86 8.75 -7.79 -3.82
C THR A 86 10.25 -7.91 -4.19
N ASP A 87 10.63 -7.72 -5.45
CA ASP A 87 12.02 -7.79 -5.91
C ASP A 87 12.74 -6.44 -5.71
N LEU A 88 13.68 -6.40 -4.76
CA LEU A 88 14.47 -5.21 -4.45
C LEU A 88 15.38 -4.78 -5.59
N SER A 89 15.87 -5.70 -6.44
CA SER A 89 16.69 -5.35 -7.61
C SER A 89 15.82 -4.66 -8.68
N LYS A 90 14.59 -5.13 -8.87
CA LYS A 90 13.59 -4.48 -9.72
C LYS A 90 13.20 -3.11 -9.15
N MET A 91 13.05 -2.99 -7.82
CA MET A 91 12.75 -1.72 -7.17
C MET A 91 13.87 -0.69 -7.40
N ALA A 92 15.13 -1.09 -7.25
CA ALA A 92 16.29 -0.23 -7.57
C ALA A 92 16.29 0.21 -9.04
N SER A 93 16.00 -0.71 -9.96
CA SER A 93 15.87 -0.41 -11.39
C SER A 93 14.72 0.56 -11.70
N ASN A 94 13.59 0.41 -11.00
CA ASN A 94 12.44 1.30 -11.10
C ASN A 94 12.79 2.72 -10.61
N LEU A 95 13.53 2.82 -9.49
CA LEU A 95 14.01 4.10 -8.97
C LEU A 95 14.98 4.77 -9.94
N ASP A 96 15.96 4.03 -10.48
CA ASP A 96 16.86 4.55 -11.50
C ASP A 96 16.09 5.03 -12.77
N ALA A 97 15.05 4.32 -13.18
CA ALA A 97 14.18 4.73 -14.28
C ALA A 97 13.44 6.04 -13.99
N ALA A 98 12.86 6.19 -12.78
CA ALA A 98 12.20 7.41 -12.35
C ALA A 98 13.17 8.61 -12.36
N VAL A 99 14.38 8.43 -11.79
CA VAL A 99 15.43 9.46 -11.77
C VAL A 99 15.88 9.86 -13.19
N ASN A 100 16.02 8.90 -14.11
CA ASN A 100 16.46 9.16 -15.47
C ASN A 100 15.38 9.77 -16.37
N GLN A 101 14.10 9.53 -16.07
CA GLN A 101 12.96 10.14 -16.78
C GLN A 101 12.62 11.53 -16.26
N ASN A 102 13.38 12.07 -15.31
CA ASN A 102 13.23 13.41 -14.74
C ASN A 102 11.80 13.67 -14.25
N PHE A 103 11.28 12.80 -13.36
CA PHE A 103 10.06 13.08 -12.62
C PHE A 103 10.27 14.31 -11.74
N ASP A 104 9.20 15.08 -11.49
CA ASP A 104 9.24 16.28 -10.64
C ASP A 104 9.31 15.95 -9.16
N GLY A 105 8.92 14.73 -8.77
CA GLY A 105 9.01 14.21 -7.42
C GLY A 105 8.95 12.69 -7.41
N ILE A 106 9.59 12.07 -6.42
CA ILE A 106 9.64 10.60 -6.27
C ILE A 106 9.16 10.24 -4.86
N LEU A 107 8.22 9.31 -4.80
CA LEU A 107 7.74 8.66 -3.59
C LEU A 107 8.32 7.24 -3.55
N ILE A 108 8.92 6.85 -2.41
CA ILE A 108 9.50 5.52 -2.21
C ILE A 108 8.77 4.82 -1.07
N ASP A 109 8.25 3.62 -1.33
CA ASP A 109 7.42 2.84 -0.43
C ASP A 109 8.07 1.49 -0.08
N HIS A 110 8.36 1.25 1.22
CA HIS A 110 8.85 -0.02 1.78
C HIS A 110 10.17 -0.54 1.19
N GLY A 111 11.06 0.32 0.74
CA GLY A 111 12.40 -0.08 0.28
C GLY A 111 13.37 -0.33 1.45
N THR A 112 14.57 -0.80 1.11
CA THR A 112 15.68 -0.94 2.08
C THR A 112 16.83 -0.01 1.71
N ALA A 113 17.58 0.46 2.72
CA ALA A 113 18.76 1.30 2.52
C ALA A 113 19.77 0.59 1.60
N GLU A 114 20.02 -0.70 1.80
CA GLU A 114 20.94 -1.48 0.97
C GLU A 114 20.61 -1.40 -0.52
N ALA A 115 19.32 -1.51 -0.88
CA ALA A 115 18.89 -1.54 -2.27
C ALA A 115 18.77 -0.14 -2.90
N LEU A 116 18.34 0.87 -2.12
CA LEU A 116 17.83 2.11 -2.68
C LEU A 116 18.58 3.38 -2.29
N GLN A 117 19.43 3.35 -1.28
CA GLN A 117 20.14 4.56 -0.81
C GLN A 117 20.93 5.25 -1.92
N GLN A 118 21.62 4.49 -2.78
CA GLN A 118 22.38 5.06 -3.89
C GLN A 118 21.46 5.71 -4.95
N GLY A 119 20.34 5.07 -5.29
CA GLY A 119 19.37 5.63 -6.25
C GLY A 119 18.68 6.87 -5.69
N THR A 120 18.35 6.85 -4.39
CA THR A 120 17.78 8.00 -3.69
C THR A 120 18.77 9.18 -3.66
N GLN A 121 20.06 8.92 -3.39
CA GLN A 121 21.08 9.96 -3.42
C GLN A 121 21.22 10.57 -4.82
N LYS A 122 21.16 9.75 -5.89
CA LYS A 122 21.17 10.28 -7.27
C LYS A 122 19.99 11.21 -7.58
N ALA A 123 18.80 10.92 -7.01
CA ALA A 123 17.65 11.82 -7.16
C ALA A 123 17.92 13.15 -6.47
N VAL A 124 18.44 13.12 -5.24
CA VAL A 124 18.82 14.32 -4.46
C VAL A 124 19.89 15.15 -5.21
N ASP A 125 20.93 14.51 -5.74
CA ASP A 125 22.00 15.16 -6.50
C ASP A 125 21.47 15.86 -7.79
N LYS A 126 20.35 15.37 -8.33
CA LYS A 126 19.63 15.99 -9.46
C LYS A 126 18.59 17.02 -9.02
N ASN A 127 18.49 17.34 -7.73
CA ASN A 127 17.46 18.20 -7.16
C ASN A 127 16.03 17.72 -7.41
N ILE A 128 15.81 16.41 -7.49
CA ILE A 128 14.48 15.81 -7.53
C ILE A 128 14.03 15.59 -6.09
N PRO A 129 12.93 16.21 -5.63
CA PRO A 129 12.37 15.95 -4.31
C PRO A 129 12.01 14.48 -4.13
N VAL A 130 12.43 13.90 -3.01
CA VAL A 130 12.11 12.51 -2.63
C VAL A 130 11.45 12.49 -1.27
N VAL A 131 10.42 11.68 -1.11
CA VAL A 131 9.80 11.38 0.18
C VAL A 131 9.75 9.87 0.36
N LEU A 132 10.09 9.41 1.54
CA LEU A 132 10.12 7.99 1.92
C LEU A 132 8.85 7.62 2.68
N PHE A 133 8.41 6.38 2.55
CA PHE A 133 7.38 5.79 3.41
C PHE A 133 7.85 4.44 3.95
N ASP A 134 7.84 4.30 5.28
CA ASP A 134 8.17 3.05 6.00
C ASP A 134 9.45 2.36 5.50
N THR A 135 10.53 3.13 5.37
CA THR A 135 11.85 2.62 4.98
C THR A 135 12.91 2.89 6.06
N ASP A 136 14.08 2.27 5.91
CA ASP A 136 15.27 2.49 6.73
C ASP A 136 16.34 3.36 6.03
N ILE A 137 15.99 4.02 4.92
CA ILE A 137 16.87 4.93 4.20
C ILE A 137 17.04 6.20 5.03
N ASP A 138 18.28 6.61 5.24
CA ASP A 138 18.62 7.84 5.97
C ASP A 138 19.54 8.72 5.09
N ILE A 139 18.97 9.78 4.53
CA ILE A 139 19.65 10.77 3.70
C ILE A 139 19.22 12.16 4.15
N PRO A 140 20.17 13.05 4.53
CA PRO A 140 19.85 14.40 4.95
C PRO A 140 18.96 15.15 3.94
N GLY A 141 17.86 15.73 4.41
CA GLY A 141 16.90 16.48 3.59
C GLY A 141 15.91 15.61 2.81
N VAL A 142 15.90 14.30 3.02
CA VAL A 142 14.88 13.38 2.49
C VAL A 142 13.94 12.98 3.64
N PRO A 143 12.72 13.54 3.72
CA PRO A 143 11.80 13.24 4.80
C PRO A 143 11.21 11.85 4.68
N VAL A 144 10.86 11.25 5.83
CA VAL A 144 10.13 10.00 5.92
C VAL A 144 8.73 10.23 6.50
N VAL A 145 7.71 9.73 5.81
CA VAL A 145 6.38 9.49 6.36
C VAL A 145 6.39 8.09 6.94
N GLU A 146 5.95 7.91 8.16
CA GLU A 146 5.91 6.58 8.78
C GLU A 146 4.68 6.40 9.67
N GLN A 147 4.25 5.18 9.83
CA GLN A 147 3.34 4.77 10.88
C GLN A 147 4.13 4.62 12.18
N ASP A 148 3.48 4.81 13.33
CA ASP A 148 4.08 4.42 14.61
C ASP A 148 3.97 2.89 14.79
N ASP A 149 4.88 2.16 14.17
CA ASP A 149 4.90 0.69 14.17
C ASP A 149 5.00 0.08 15.56
N GLN A 150 5.71 0.74 16.47
CA GLN A 150 5.80 0.28 17.87
C GLN A 150 4.44 0.43 18.55
N LYS A 151 3.76 1.55 18.33
CA LYS A 151 2.42 1.80 18.89
C LYS A 151 1.36 0.90 18.25
N LEU A 152 1.45 0.64 16.93
CA LEU A 152 0.61 -0.36 16.23
C LEU A 152 0.70 -1.72 16.92
N ALA A 153 1.93 -2.21 17.12
CA ALA A 153 2.16 -3.49 17.78
C ALA A 153 1.71 -3.46 19.24
N GLU A 154 2.00 -2.40 19.99
CA GLU A 154 1.57 -2.23 21.38
C GLU A 154 0.05 -2.32 21.52
N LEU A 155 -0.70 -1.53 20.74
CA LEU A 155 -2.16 -1.49 20.82
C LEU A 155 -2.79 -2.86 20.53
N SER A 156 -2.34 -3.53 19.50
CA SER A 156 -2.82 -4.85 19.08
C SER A 156 -2.49 -5.94 20.10
N LEU A 157 -1.24 -5.97 20.61
CA LEU A 157 -0.76 -6.94 21.58
C LEU A 157 -1.39 -6.75 22.97
N GLU A 158 -1.50 -5.51 23.44
CA GLU A 158 -2.13 -5.24 24.75
C GLU A 158 -3.62 -5.63 24.73
N LYS A 159 -4.32 -5.37 23.61
CA LYS A 159 -5.71 -5.84 23.45
C LYS A 159 -5.79 -7.36 23.44
N MET A 160 -4.87 -8.04 22.79
CA MET A 160 -4.78 -9.50 22.84
C MET A 160 -4.59 -9.98 24.28
N ALA A 161 -3.63 -9.42 25.01
CA ALA A 161 -3.38 -9.84 26.40
C ALA A 161 -4.59 -9.60 27.30
N GLU A 162 -5.27 -8.46 27.18
CA GLU A 162 -6.51 -8.16 27.88
C GLU A 162 -7.56 -9.25 27.65
N ASP A 163 -7.84 -9.57 26.38
CA ASP A 163 -8.91 -10.48 25.98
C ASP A 163 -8.65 -11.95 26.31
N ILE A 164 -7.37 -12.35 26.43
CA ILE A 164 -7.00 -13.71 26.83
C ILE A 164 -6.62 -13.84 28.32
N GLY A 165 -6.75 -12.74 29.09
CA GLY A 165 -6.44 -12.74 30.52
C GLY A 165 -4.95 -12.87 30.86
N GLY A 166 -4.07 -12.39 29.97
CA GLY A 166 -2.61 -12.37 30.16
C GLY A 166 -1.93 -13.73 30.08
N GLN A 167 -2.60 -14.78 29.62
CA GLN A 167 -2.07 -16.14 29.52
C GLN A 167 -2.63 -16.92 28.33
N GLY A 168 -1.90 -17.90 27.83
CA GLY A 168 -2.36 -18.78 26.77
C GLY A 168 -1.29 -19.03 25.69
N ASN A 169 -1.63 -19.90 24.78
CA ASN A 169 -0.77 -20.26 23.65
C ASN A 169 -1.09 -19.40 22.43
N ILE A 170 -0.11 -18.76 21.86
CA ILE A 170 -0.30 -17.90 20.69
C ILE A 170 0.51 -18.37 19.49
N VAL A 171 -0.01 -18.05 18.31
CA VAL A 171 0.71 -18.15 17.04
C VAL A 171 1.09 -16.75 16.58
N LYS A 172 2.36 -16.55 16.23
CA LYS A 172 2.85 -15.30 15.63
C LYS A 172 2.93 -15.43 14.11
N ILE A 173 2.40 -14.44 13.39
CA ILE A 173 2.57 -14.36 11.93
C ILE A 173 3.30 -13.07 11.61
N TRP A 174 4.54 -13.20 11.11
CA TRP A 174 5.49 -12.11 10.92
C TRP A 174 6.54 -12.47 9.87
N VAL A 175 7.13 -11.50 9.22
CA VAL A 175 8.19 -11.67 8.23
C VAL A 175 9.30 -10.64 8.41
N ALA A 176 10.54 -11.04 8.27
CA ALA A 176 11.70 -10.16 8.33
C ALA A 176 11.92 -9.36 7.03
N GLY A 177 12.78 -8.33 7.10
CA GLY A 177 13.28 -7.60 5.94
C GLY A 177 12.41 -6.45 5.47
N PHE A 178 11.51 -5.96 6.33
CA PHE A 178 10.75 -4.72 6.18
C PHE A 178 10.95 -3.87 7.44
N ALA A 179 11.28 -2.59 7.29
CA ALA A 179 11.51 -1.70 8.43
C ALA A 179 10.33 -1.67 9.43
N PRO A 180 9.05 -1.62 9.01
CA PRO A 180 7.92 -1.74 9.91
C PRO A 180 7.92 -3.05 10.71
N MET A 181 8.19 -4.18 10.06
CA MET A 181 8.17 -5.49 10.70
C MET A 181 9.24 -5.63 11.79
N GLU A 182 10.43 -5.07 11.56
CA GLU A 182 11.50 -5.07 12.57
C GLU A 182 11.13 -4.22 13.80
N LYS A 183 10.49 -3.06 13.59
CA LYS A 183 9.98 -2.23 14.68
C LYS A 183 8.87 -2.93 15.48
N ARG A 184 7.93 -3.59 14.79
CA ARG A 184 6.85 -4.39 15.39
C ARG A 184 7.40 -5.58 16.18
N GLN A 185 8.48 -6.22 15.70
CA GLN A 185 9.16 -7.33 16.38
C GLN A 185 9.78 -6.90 17.72
N ILE A 186 10.42 -5.72 17.79
CA ILE A 186 10.98 -5.20 19.04
C ILE A 186 9.89 -5.08 20.11
N THR A 187 8.73 -4.55 19.76
CA THR A 187 7.58 -4.43 20.67
C THR A 187 7.04 -5.80 21.08
N TYR A 188 6.94 -6.74 20.12
CA TYR A 188 6.52 -8.12 20.41
C TYR A 188 7.43 -8.83 21.41
N GLU A 189 8.74 -8.67 21.28
CA GLU A 189 9.70 -9.27 22.26
C GLU A 189 9.58 -8.64 23.65
N ALA A 190 9.33 -7.34 23.73
CA ALA A 190 9.06 -6.67 25.01
C ALA A 190 7.73 -7.15 25.62
N PHE A 191 6.71 -7.34 24.79
CA PHE A 191 5.41 -7.87 25.20
C PHE A 191 5.51 -9.27 25.81
N LEU A 192 6.23 -10.20 25.21
CA LEU A 192 6.42 -11.55 25.79
C LEU A 192 7.15 -11.52 27.14
N LYS A 193 8.05 -10.56 27.35
CA LYS A 193 8.69 -10.37 28.67
C LYS A 193 7.73 -9.82 29.71
N LYS A 194 6.79 -8.96 29.29
CA LYS A 194 5.75 -8.38 30.15
C LYS A 194 4.69 -9.42 30.55
N TYR A 195 4.35 -10.34 29.63
CA TYR A 195 3.32 -11.37 29.83
C TYR A 195 3.93 -12.79 29.74
N PRO A 196 4.68 -13.24 30.76
CA PRO A 196 5.42 -14.50 30.69
C PRO A 196 4.56 -15.76 30.63
N ASP A 197 3.26 -15.67 30.91
CA ASP A 197 2.30 -16.77 30.81
C ASP A 197 1.64 -16.86 29.41
N ILE A 198 1.92 -15.92 28.52
CA ILE A 198 1.62 -16.01 27.09
C ILE A 198 2.80 -16.73 26.41
N LYS A 199 2.52 -17.85 25.72
CA LYS A 199 3.52 -18.71 25.10
C LYS A 199 3.39 -18.70 23.59
N GLU A 200 4.42 -18.28 22.87
CA GLU A 200 4.52 -18.51 21.43
C GLU A 200 4.77 -20.00 21.19
N ILE A 201 3.82 -20.69 20.54
CA ILE A 201 3.90 -22.12 20.22
C ILE A 201 4.25 -22.38 18.75
N ALA A 202 4.04 -21.38 17.89
CA ALA A 202 4.41 -21.42 16.49
C ALA A 202 4.62 -20.00 15.96
N ALA A 203 5.54 -19.85 15.01
CA ALA A 203 5.74 -18.62 14.27
C ALA A 203 5.98 -18.92 12.79
N PHE A 204 5.39 -18.13 11.90
CA PHE A 204 5.58 -18.21 10.46
C PHE A 204 5.22 -16.88 9.79
N GLY A 205 5.41 -16.80 8.47
CA GLY A 205 5.01 -15.68 7.62
C GLY A 205 5.94 -15.54 6.41
N SER A 206 5.38 -15.08 5.32
CA SER A 206 6.09 -14.77 4.09
C SER A 206 5.39 -13.66 3.33
N ALA A 207 6.16 -12.70 2.80
CA ALA A 207 5.62 -11.66 1.94
C ALA A 207 5.72 -12.11 0.48
N THR A 208 4.58 -12.36 -0.14
CA THR A 208 4.44 -12.79 -1.53
C THR A 208 3.32 -11.99 -2.20
N ASN A 209 3.13 -12.16 -3.51
CA ASN A 209 1.98 -11.56 -4.20
C ASN A 209 0.62 -12.20 -3.80
N ASN A 210 0.65 -13.30 -3.02
CA ASN A 210 -0.52 -14.01 -2.53
C ASN A 210 -0.45 -14.22 -1.00
N THR A 211 0.07 -13.26 -0.27
CA THR A 211 0.36 -13.37 1.18
C THR A 211 -0.80 -13.93 2.00
N ALA A 212 -2.03 -13.44 1.80
CA ALA A 212 -3.19 -13.94 2.55
C ALA A 212 -3.47 -15.43 2.27
N LEU A 213 -3.39 -15.88 1.03
CA LEU A 213 -3.61 -17.29 0.66
C LEU A 213 -2.51 -18.20 1.18
N ASP A 214 -1.25 -17.75 1.10
CA ASP A 214 -0.10 -18.49 1.63
C ASP A 214 -0.20 -18.60 3.16
N THR A 215 -0.61 -17.52 3.82
CA THR A 215 -0.87 -17.52 5.27
C THR A 215 -2.01 -18.45 5.65
N GLN A 216 -3.11 -18.44 4.91
CA GLN A 216 -4.22 -19.36 5.12
C GLN A 216 -3.73 -20.82 5.07
N SER A 217 -2.99 -21.19 4.04
CA SER A 217 -2.46 -22.54 3.86
C SER A 217 -1.52 -22.96 5.00
N GLN A 218 -0.65 -22.05 5.47
CA GLN A 218 0.25 -22.30 6.60
C GLN A 218 -0.52 -22.40 7.93
N MET A 219 -1.51 -21.52 8.15
CA MET A 219 -2.34 -21.58 9.36
C MET A 219 -3.18 -22.86 9.42
N GLU A 220 -3.70 -23.36 8.30
CA GLU A 220 -4.34 -24.68 8.22
C GLU A 220 -3.40 -25.81 8.66
N ALA A 221 -2.11 -25.73 8.33
CA ALA A 221 -1.13 -26.72 8.79
C ALA A 221 -0.93 -26.63 10.31
N ILE A 222 -0.86 -25.43 10.87
CA ILE A 222 -0.78 -25.19 12.33
C ILE A 222 -2.03 -25.74 13.03
N LEU A 223 -3.24 -25.49 12.50
CA LEU A 223 -4.49 -26.00 13.07
C LEU A 223 -4.53 -27.54 13.09
N ARG A 224 -3.95 -28.20 12.08
CA ARG A 224 -3.81 -29.68 12.08
C ARG A 224 -2.79 -30.16 13.12
N GLN A 225 -1.74 -29.40 13.38
CA GLN A 225 -0.73 -29.73 14.40
C GLN A 225 -1.28 -29.55 15.82
N TYR A 226 -2.18 -28.60 16.02
CA TYR A 226 -2.81 -28.27 17.30
C TYR A 226 -4.34 -28.42 17.21
N PRO A 227 -4.84 -29.68 17.13
CA PRO A 227 -6.22 -29.95 16.74
C PRO A 227 -7.25 -29.72 17.84
N ASN A 228 -6.83 -29.69 19.12
CA ASN A 228 -7.79 -29.65 20.22
C ASN A 228 -8.22 -28.20 20.53
N LYS A 229 -9.44 -28.04 20.99
CA LYS A 229 -9.94 -26.76 21.49
C LYS A 229 -9.09 -26.33 22.70
N GLY A 230 -8.55 -25.11 22.65
CA GLY A 230 -7.68 -24.54 23.68
C GLY A 230 -6.19 -24.78 23.45
N ASP A 231 -5.77 -25.60 22.48
CA ASP A 231 -4.36 -25.74 22.11
C ASP A 231 -3.77 -24.39 21.63
N ILE A 232 -4.58 -23.60 20.90
CA ILE A 232 -4.27 -22.24 20.46
C ILE A 232 -5.30 -21.30 21.06
N THR A 233 -4.87 -20.26 21.76
CA THR A 233 -5.73 -19.24 22.36
C THR A 233 -5.93 -18.05 21.42
N ALA A 234 -4.85 -17.58 20.80
CA ALA A 234 -4.90 -16.43 19.91
C ALA A 234 -3.82 -16.49 18.80
N VAL A 235 -4.02 -15.66 17.78
CA VAL A 235 -3.07 -15.37 16.71
C VAL A 235 -2.77 -13.89 16.74
N TRP A 236 -1.50 -13.52 16.76
CA TRP A 236 -1.06 -12.16 16.48
C TRP A 236 -0.46 -12.11 15.06
N ALA A 237 -1.04 -11.24 14.24
CA ALA A 237 -0.69 -11.05 12.85
C ALA A 237 -0.10 -9.64 12.67
N ALA A 238 1.17 -9.56 12.33
CA ALA A 238 1.90 -8.30 12.22
C ALA A 238 1.57 -7.48 10.95
N TRP A 239 0.58 -7.94 10.15
CA TRP A 239 0.12 -7.32 8.92
C TRP A 239 -1.30 -7.81 8.58
N ASP A 240 -2.15 -6.99 7.94
CA ASP A 240 -3.54 -7.32 7.61
C ASP A 240 -3.68 -8.54 6.71
N GLU A 241 -2.81 -8.70 5.69
CA GLU A 241 -2.82 -9.89 4.83
C GLU A 241 -2.57 -11.19 5.63
N PHE A 242 -1.77 -11.13 6.70
CA PHE A 242 -1.60 -12.24 7.62
C PHE A 242 -2.87 -12.49 8.45
N ALA A 243 -3.50 -11.42 8.94
CA ALA A 243 -4.73 -11.53 9.71
C ALA A 243 -5.88 -12.09 8.87
N LYS A 244 -6.00 -11.66 7.59
CA LYS A 244 -6.98 -12.22 6.63
C LYS A 244 -6.79 -13.72 6.43
N GLY A 245 -5.57 -14.14 6.14
CA GLY A 245 -5.26 -15.56 5.92
C GLY A 245 -5.56 -16.42 7.15
N ALA A 246 -5.13 -15.98 8.33
CA ALA A 246 -5.38 -16.67 9.60
C ALA A 246 -6.88 -16.75 9.90
N THR A 247 -7.62 -15.65 9.74
CA THR A 247 -9.07 -15.58 9.96
C THR A 247 -9.81 -16.60 9.09
N ARG A 248 -9.53 -16.63 7.78
CA ARG A 248 -10.15 -17.58 6.85
C ARG A 248 -9.85 -19.04 7.20
N ALA A 249 -8.60 -19.35 7.55
CA ALA A 249 -8.22 -20.72 7.97
C ALA A 249 -8.97 -21.17 9.25
N ILE A 250 -9.07 -20.28 10.24
CA ILE A 250 -9.74 -20.55 11.51
C ILE A 250 -11.24 -20.75 11.30
N GLN A 251 -11.90 -19.89 10.48
CA GLN A 251 -13.31 -20.03 10.13
C GLN A 251 -13.59 -21.36 9.40
N GLN A 252 -12.80 -21.70 8.38
CA GLN A 252 -12.94 -22.95 7.63
C GLN A 252 -12.74 -24.20 8.50
N ALA A 253 -11.87 -24.12 9.50
CA ALA A 253 -11.66 -25.19 10.46
C ALA A 253 -12.74 -25.27 11.56
N GLY A 254 -13.66 -24.30 11.62
CA GLY A 254 -14.67 -24.19 12.68
C GLY A 254 -14.07 -23.91 14.06
N ARG A 255 -12.86 -23.31 14.12
CA ARG A 255 -12.09 -23.06 15.35
C ARG A 255 -12.24 -21.60 15.83
N THR A 256 -13.47 -21.08 15.79
CA THR A 256 -13.77 -19.67 16.07
C THR A 256 -13.56 -19.25 17.54
N GLU A 257 -13.18 -20.18 18.41
CA GLU A 257 -12.69 -19.87 19.75
C GLU A 257 -11.27 -19.24 19.74
N ILE A 258 -10.49 -19.42 18.66
CA ILE A 258 -9.19 -18.82 18.49
C ILE A 258 -9.38 -17.37 18.07
N LYS A 259 -8.85 -16.42 18.82
CA LYS A 259 -8.98 -14.97 18.54
C LYS A 259 -7.83 -14.48 17.68
N VAL A 260 -8.11 -13.60 16.73
CA VAL A 260 -7.09 -12.98 15.85
C VAL A 260 -6.96 -11.50 16.19
N TYR A 261 -5.73 -11.02 16.28
CA TYR A 261 -5.36 -9.62 16.50
C TYR A 261 -4.37 -9.20 15.41
N GLY A 262 -4.71 -8.12 14.70
CA GLY A 262 -3.99 -7.69 13.52
C GLY A 262 -3.31 -6.32 13.67
N ILE A 263 -2.59 -5.96 12.64
CA ILE A 263 -2.09 -4.62 12.37
C ILE A 263 -2.50 -4.30 10.93
N ASP A 264 -2.70 -3.02 10.66
CA ASP A 264 -3.25 -2.45 9.44
C ASP A 264 -4.75 -2.75 9.24
N LEU A 265 -5.40 -2.06 8.32
CA LEU A 265 -6.83 -2.16 8.07
C LEU A 265 -7.16 -1.65 6.66
N SER A 266 -8.13 -2.31 6.03
CA SER A 266 -8.71 -1.93 4.75
C SER A 266 -10.22 -2.19 4.72
N ASP A 267 -10.90 -1.80 3.65
CA ASP A 267 -12.32 -2.10 3.47
C ASP A 267 -12.62 -3.61 3.48
N GLU A 268 -11.72 -4.43 2.91
CA GLU A 268 -11.86 -5.89 2.93
C GLU A 268 -11.75 -6.45 4.35
N ASP A 269 -10.83 -5.91 5.14
CA ASP A 269 -10.60 -6.33 6.52
C ASP A 269 -11.80 -6.01 7.41
N LEU A 270 -12.36 -4.81 7.27
CA LEU A 270 -13.59 -4.41 7.96
C LEU A 270 -14.74 -5.37 7.66
N GLN A 271 -14.91 -5.76 6.39
CA GLN A 271 -15.94 -6.71 6.01
C GLN A 271 -15.72 -8.09 6.66
N LEU A 272 -14.45 -8.55 6.70
CA LEU A 272 -14.11 -9.82 7.33
C LEU A 272 -14.26 -9.77 8.86
N MET A 273 -13.91 -8.65 9.50
CA MET A 273 -14.15 -8.45 10.94
C MET A 273 -15.65 -8.44 11.29
N GLN A 274 -16.51 -7.93 10.40
CA GLN A 274 -17.96 -7.87 10.59
C GLN A 274 -18.71 -9.18 10.29
N GLU A 275 -18.05 -10.22 9.79
CA GLU A 275 -18.69 -11.52 9.62
C GLU A 275 -19.10 -12.09 10.99
N ALA A 276 -20.30 -12.72 11.07
CA ALA A 276 -20.90 -13.17 12.33
C ALA A 276 -19.99 -14.08 13.17
N ASP A 277 -19.23 -14.95 12.50
CA ASP A 277 -18.31 -15.91 13.14
C ASP A 277 -16.84 -15.49 12.99
N SER A 278 -16.57 -14.21 12.77
CA SER A 278 -15.19 -13.75 12.58
C SER A 278 -14.39 -13.88 13.87
N PRO A 279 -13.26 -14.59 13.84
CA PRO A 279 -12.32 -14.65 14.95
C PRO A 279 -11.48 -13.36 15.08
N TRP A 280 -11.49 -12.46 14.11
CA TRP A 280 -10.69 -11.24 14.12
C TRP A 280 -11.30 -10.18 15.06
N LYS A 281 -10.72 -10.04 16.27
CA LYS A 281 -11.29 -9.26 17.37
C LYS A 281 -10.85 -7.80 17.38
N ALA A 282 -9.63 -7.52 16.98
CA ALA A 282 -9.13 -6.16 16.91
C ALA A 282 -7.95 -6.03 15.92
N THR A 283 -7.75 -4.83 15.44
CA THR A 283 -6.58 -4.44 14.68
C THR A 283 -6.16 -3.02 15.05
N ALA A 284 -4.86 -2.74 15.05
CA ALA A 284 -4.35 -1.38 15.18
C ALA A 284 -3.99 -0.85 13.79
N ALA A 285 -4.44 0.35 13.44
CA ALA A 285 -4.33 0.82 12.06
C ALA A 285 -4.20 2.33 11.94
N VAL A 286 -3.64 2.75 10.81
CA VAL A 286 -3.73 4.09 10.23
C VAL A 286 -4.50 3.97 8.91
N ASP A 287 -5.29 4.97 8.55
CA ASP A 287 -6.01 4.98 7.28
C ASP A 287 -5.03 4.98 6.10
N PRO A 288 -5.01 3.92 5.25
CA PRO A 288 -4.11 3.83 4.11
C PRO A 288 -4.30 4.95 3.09
N SER A 289 -5.53 5.43 2.89
CA SER A 289 -5.79 6.56 2.00
C SER A 289 -5.18 7.85 2.55
N ASN A 290 -5.24 8.05 3.88
CA ASN A 290 -4.59 9.17 4.53
C ASN A 290 -3.05 9.07 4.50
N ILE A 291 -2.50 7.87 4.66
CA ILE A 291 -1.05 7.65 4.49
C ILE A 291 -0.63 8.10 3.09
N GLY A 292 -1.31 7.62 2.05
CA GLY A 292 -1.04 7.98 0.66
C GLY A 292 -1.16 9.48 0.40
N ARG A 293 -2.21 10.11 0.95
CA ARG A 293 -2.43 11.56 0.87
C ARG A 293 -1.27 12.34 1.50
N VAL A 294 -0.86 11.99 2.71
CA VAL A 294 0.23 12.69 3.43
C VAL A 294 1.57 12.48 2.72
N HIS A 295 1.82 11.28 2.20
CA HIS A 295 3.03 10.98 1.44
C HIS A 295 3.13 11.88 0.19
N ALA A 296 2.05 12.00 -0.60
CA ALA A 296 2.00 12.87 -1.77
C ALA A 296 2.00 14.36 -1.40
N GLU A 297 1.25 14.78 -0.38
CA GLU A 297 1.27 16.16 0.11
C GLU A 297 2.69 16.62 0.48
N THR A 298 3.44 15.74 1.14
CA THR A 298 4.81 16.03 1.56
C THR A 298 5.73 16.29 0.37
N VAL A 299 5.64 15.52 -0.72
CA VAL A 299 6.47 15.77 -1.93
C VAL A 299 6.06 17.07 -2.62
N PHE A 300 4.77 17.42 -2.66
CA PHE A 300 4.35 18.70 -3.23
C PHE A 300 4.83 19.90 -2.42
N LYS A 301 4.86 19.81 -1.09
CA LYS A 301 5.48 20.84 -0.24
C LYS A 301 6.95 21.05 -0.60
N LEU A 302 7.71 19.97 -0.79
CA LEU A 302 9.12 20.07 -1.22
C LEU A 302 9.25 20.67 -2.63
N ILE A 303 8.41 20.28 -3.58
CA ILE A 303 8.37 20.85 -4.94
C ILE A 303 8.12 22.37 -4.90
N ASN A 304 7.28 22.83 -3.99
CA ASN A 304 6.96 24.24 -3.79
C ASN A 304 8.02 24.99 -2.98
N GLY A 305 9.11 24.33 -2.53
CA GLY A 305 10.16 24.94 -1.73
C GLY A 305 9.78 25.17 -0.27
N GLU A 306 8.74 24.51 0.21
CA GLU A 306 8.32 24.56 1.61
C GLU A 306 9.23 23.68 2.47
N GLN A 307 9.40 24.07 3.73
CA GLN A 307 10.09 23.23 4.70
C GLN A 307 9.12 22.16 5.24
N VAL A 308 9.61 20.93 5.32
CA VAL A 308 8.91 19.80 5.92
C VAL A 308 9.76 19.21 7.04
N PRO A 309 9.19 18.62 8.09
CA PRO A 309 9.96 17.92 9.10
C PRO A 309 10.65 16.68 8.49
N ASP A 310 11.81 16.30 9.03
CA ASP A 310 12.53 15.09 8.58
C ASP A 310 11.67 13.82 8.76
N LYS A 311 10.76 13.85 9.75
CA LYS A 311 9.84 12.75 10.05
C LYS A 311 8.42 13.27 10.19
N VAL A 312 7.48 12.66 9.43
CA VAL A 312 6.04 12.84 9.54
C VAL A 312 5.45 11.54 10.07
N GLN A 313 5.14 11.50 11.36
CA GLN A 313 4.61 10.30 12.02
C GLN A 313 3.09 10.32 12.04
N LEU A 314 2.47 9.22 11.61
CA LEU A 314 1.03 8.98 11.64
C LEU A 314 0.68 8.10 12.83
N ASN A 315 -0.24 8.58 13.67
CA ASN A 315 -0.63 7.89 14.89
C ASN A 315 -1.71 6.83 14.59
N PRO A 316 -1.52 5.60 15.06
CA PRO A 316 -2.50 4.54 14.87
C PRO A 316 -3.64 4.61 15.88
N VAL A 317 -4.75 3.99 15.49
CA VAL A 317 -5.95 3.79 16.32
C VAL A 317 -6.24 2.31 16.44
N LEU A 318 -6.71 1.86 17.60
CA LEU A 318 -7.20 0.51 17.79
C LEU A 318 -8.67 0.44 17.33
N VAL A 319 -8.95 -0.43 16.37
CA VAL A 319 -10.29 -0.75 15.88
C VAL A 319 -10.68 -2.13 16.40
N LYS A 320 -11.79 -2.22 17.13
CA LYS A 320 -12.29 -3.48 17.70
C LYS A 320 -13.53 -3.95 16.93
N GLN A 321 -13.66 -5.26 16.78
CA GLN A 321 -14.87 -5.85 16.18
C GLN A 321 -16.14 -5.36 16.85
N ASP A 322 -16.13 -5.25 18.19
CA ASP A 322 -17.28 -4.83 19.01
C ASP A 322 -17.67 -3.35 18.80
N ASP A 323 -16.78 -2.52 18.25
CA ASP A 323 -17.09 -1.12 17.91
C ASP A 323 -17.87 -1.04 16.58
N LEU A 324 -17.86 -2.10 15.76
CA LEU A 324 -18.48 -2.11 14.44
C LEU A 324 -19.95 -2.55 14.52
N PRO A 325 -20.86 -1.93 13.74
CA PRO A 325 -22.26 -2.34 13.69
C PRO A 325 -22.39 -3.72 13.04
N THR A 326 -23.42 -4.48 13.46
CA THR A 326 -23.71 -5.80 12.93
C THR A 326 -24.80 -5.80 11.85
N ASP A 327 -25.51 -4.70 11.68
CA ASP A 327 -26.66 -4.55 10.80
C ASP A 327 -26.36 -3.86 9.46
N LYS A 328 -25.18 -3.23 9.36
CA LYS A 328 -24.70 -2.61 8.11
C LYS A 328 -23.20 -2.88 7.92
N LYS A 329 -22.77 -2.95 6.65
CA LYS A 329 -21.35 -2.97 6.33
C LYS A 329 -20.75 -1.58 6.48
N VAL A 330 -19.54 -1.52 7.04
CA VAL A 330 -18.76 -0.30 7.25
C VAL A 330 -17.60 -0.29 6.27
N THR A 331 -17.30 0.87 5.71
CA THR A 331 -16.08 1.14 4.94
C THR A 331 -15.12 2.00 5.76
N MET A 332 -13.88 2.14 5.30
CA MET A 332 -12.90 3.03 5.93
C MET A 332 -13.40 4.48 6.02
N GLY A 333 -14.20 4.91 5.03
CA GLY A 333 -14.82 6.24 5.01
C GLY A 333 -15.88 6.45 6.09
N ASP A 334 -16.55 5.38 6.53
CA ASP A 334 -17.60 5.43 7.55
C ASP A 334 -17.03 5.27 8.99
N LEU A 335 -15.78 4.79 9.11
CA LEU A 335 -15.25 4.27 10.37
C LEU A 335 -15.19 5.32 11.49
N SER A 336 -15.04 6.61 11.15
CA SER A 336 -15.07 7.72 12.12
C SER A 336 -16.41 7.86 12.87
N GLU A 337 -17.50 7.28 12.35
CA GLU A 337 -18.80 7.23 13.03
C GLU A 337 -18.79 6.26 14.23
N TYR A 338 -17.90 5.27 14.21
CA TYR A 338 -17.84 4.17 15.18
C TYR A 338 -16.58 4.21 16.05
N VAL A 339 -15.50 4.71 15.52
CA VAL A 339 -14.20 4.79 16.21
C VAL A 339 -13.81 6.26 16.35
N THR A 340 -13.98 6.80 17.56
CA THR A 340 -13.90 8.24 17.85
C THR A 340 -12.56 8.89 17.46
N GLU A 341 -11.46 8.14 17.51
CA GLU A 341 -10.12 8.65 17.18
C GLU A 341 -9.76 8.52 15.69
N TRP A 342 -10.60 7.84 14.90
CA TRP A 342 -10.35 7.61 13.48
C TRP A 342 -10.44 8.92 12.67
N GLY A 343 -9.38 9.20 11.90
CA GLY A 343 -9.35 10.38 11.02
C GLY A 343 -9.03 11.71 11.72
N LYS A 344 -8.56 11.68 12.98
CA LYS A 344 -8.15 12.88 13.72
C LYS A 344 -6.67 13.20 13.54
#